data_470f928071ee1bc01303fd190fc3fd28
#
_entry.id   470f928071ee1bc01303fd190fc3fd28
#
_cell.length_a   1.000
_cell.length_b   1.000
_cell.length_c   1.000
_cell.angle_alpha   90.00
_cell.angle_beta   90.00
_cell.angle_gamma   90.00
#
_symmetry.space_group_name_H-M   'P 1'
#
loop_
_entity.id
_entity.type
_entity.pdbx_description
1 polymer ?
#
loop_
_entity_poly.entity_id
_entity_poly.type
_entity_poly.pdbx_seq_one_letter_code
_entity_poly.pdbx_strand_id
1 'polypeptide(L)'
;SSFDRYESIYLHHIKPNLGDIQIASIRSEEIQNLLIEKSKTLSYSVVKKINFLLSELFQYAHSEGDIAKNPMRNVKMPKKTLFKQKRTILVMEDEEVQALEAIAKLTHRNGTPLFMHANALVFLVHTGLRCGELQALKWSDIDFANKTVTVSKNLSMIVNRDRKPGQKHRNAKIKGTKTASGNRLVPLNEKAVHALRSLQQIYRMLGVRNDLVLVSRNGKVLSNAQLRRVLDRVLRKANIDKPFTL
;
A
#
# COMPACT_ATOMS: atom_id res chain seq x y z
N SER A 1 -7.82 -8.06 -2.84
CA SER A 1 -7.67 -9.06 -3.92
C SER A 1 -7.71 -8.37 -5.28
N SER A 2 -7.40 -9.09 -6.37
CA SER A 2 -7.57 -8.53 -7.73
C SER A 2 -9.04 -8.23 -7.99
N PHE A 3 -9.93 -9.09 -7.52
CA PHE A 3 -11.38 -8.89 -7.60
C PHE A 3 -11.82 -7.59 -6.93
N ASP A 4 -11.38 -7.30 -5.69
CA ASP A 4 -11.75 -6.05 -4.99
C ASP A 4 -11.33 -4.80 -5.78
N ARG A 5 -10.23 -4.90 -6.52
CA ARG A 5 -9.74 -3.81 -7.37
C ARG A 5 -10.61 -3.62 -8.60
N TYR A 6 -10.97 -4.70 -9.28
CA TYR A 6 -11.85 -4.65 -10.46
C TYR A 6 -13.25 -4.20 -10.10
N GLU A 7 -13.80 -4.72 -9.00
CA GLU A 7 -15.06 -4.25 -8.44
C GLU A 7 -15.06 -2.76 -8.14
N SER A 8 -13.99 -2.25 -7.50
CA SER A 8 -13.84 -0.82 -7.25
C SER A 8 -13.75 0.00 -8.55
N ILE A 9 -13.04 -0.49 -9.55
CA ILE A 9 -12.96 0.19 -10.87
C ILE A 9 -14.33 0.22 -11.53
N TYR A 10 -15.05 -0.89 -11.54
CA TYR A 10 -16.40 -0.97 -12.08
C TYR A 10 -17.34 0.03 -11.41
N LEU A 11 -17.44 -0.03 -10.08
CA LEU A 11 -18.38 0.78 -9.31
C LEU A 11 -18.11 2.28 -9.39
N HIS A 12 -16.84 2.71 -9.45
CA HIS A 12 -16.49 4.13 -9.40
C HIS A 12 -16.21 4.77 -10.76
N HIS A 13 -15.90 3.97 -11.78
CA HIS A 13 -15.48 4.52 -13.07
C HIS A 13 -16.28 4.02 -14.28
N ILE A 14 -16.82 2.80 -14.24
CA ILE A 14 -17.58 2.23 -15.37
C ILE A 14 -19.09 2.40 -15.14
N LYS A 15 -19.59 1.88 -14.03
CA LYS A 15 -21.02 1.88 -13.73
C LYS A 15 -21.68 3.27 -13.81
N PRO A 16 -21.09 4.37 -13.28
CA PRO A 16 -21.73 5.69 -13.35
C PRO A 16 -21.89 6.26 -14.77
N ASN A 17 -21.14 5.70 -15.76
CA ASN A 17 -21.15 6.21 -17.12
C ASN A 17 -21.80 5.25 -18.12
N LEU A 18 -21.71 3.95 -17.88
CA LEU A 18 -22.18 2.93 -18.82
C LEU A 18 -23.14 1.91 -18.20
N GLY A 19 -23.32 1.93 -16.88
CA GLY A 19 -24.04 0.87 -16.15
C GLY A 19 -25.54 0.79 -16.45
N ASP A 20 -26.17 1.89 -16.85
CA ASP A 20 -27.60 1.97 -17.16
C ASP A 20 -27.90 1.82 -18.66
N ILE A 21 -26.85 1.64 -19.49
CA ILE A 21 -26.98 1.46 -20.93
C ILE A 21 -27.00 -0.04 -21.24
N GLN A 22 -27.92 -0.47 -22.08
CA GLN A 22 -27.93 -1.84 -22.59
C GLN A 22 -26.59 -2.15 -23.28
N ILE A 23 -25.98 -3.29 -22.95
CA ILE A 23 -24.64 -3.65 -23.44
C ILE A 23 -24.57 -3.69 -24.98
N ALA A 24 -25.63 -4.12 -25.64
CA ALA A 24 -25.73 -4.16 -27.10
C ALA A 24 -25.80 -2.77 -27.78
N SER A 25 -26.18 -1.74 -27.00
CA SER A 25 -26.30 -0.37 -27.49
C SER A 25 -25.01 0.45 -27.31
N ILE A 26 -24.05 -0.02 -26.50
CA ILE A 26 -22.82 0.68 -26.23
C ILE A 26 -21.91 0.67 -27.47
N ARG A 27 -21.53 1.85 -27.94
CA ARG A 27 -20.67 2.04 -29.11
C ARG A 27 -19.22 2.34 -28.71
N SER A 28 -18.30 2.11 -29.63
CA SER A 28 -16.86 2.42 -29.47
C SER A 28 -16.59 3.86 -29.07
N GLU A 29 -17.41 4.81 -29.57
CA GLU A 29 -17.28 6.23 -29.28
C GLU A 29 -17.51 6.55 -27.80
N GLU A 30 -18.54 5.96 -27.18
CA GLU A 30 -18.86 6.18 -25.77
C GLU A 30 -17.74 5.66 -24.85
N ILE A 31 -17.19 4.50 -25.21
CA ILE A 31 -16.05 3.94 -24.49
C ILE A 31 -14.80 4.82 -24.67
N GLN A 32 -14.55 5.28 -25.89
CA GLN A 32 -13.41 6.16 -26.21
C GLN A 32 -13.50 7.47 -25.44
N ASN A 33 -14.68 8.09 -25.40
CA ASN A 33 -14.94 9.33 -24.66
C ASN A 33 -14.76 9.12 -23.16
N LEU A 34 -15.24 8.01 -22.60
CA LEU A 34 -15.01 7.66 -21.21
C LEU A 34 -13.50 7.58 -20.88
N LEU A 35 -12.71 6.88 -21.70
CA LEU A 35 -11.28 6.75 -21.46
C LEU A 35 -10.55 8.11 -21.55
N ILE A 36 -10.94 8.96 -22.51
CA ILE A 36 -10.39 10.32 -22.66
C ILE A 36 -10.76 11.18 -21.45
N GLU A 37 -12.00 11.16 -21.01
CA GLU A 37 -12.43 11.90 -19.82
C GLU A 37 -11.66 11.46 -18.58
N LYS A 38 -11.58 10.14 -18.34
CA LYS A 38 -10.85 9.61 -17.18
C LYS A 38 -9.34 9.87 -17.25
N SER A 39 -8.77 10.03 -18.45
CA SER A 39 -7.34 10.37 -18.60
C SER A 39 -6.97 11.75 -18.06
N LYS A 40 -7.93 12.70 -18.02
CA LYS A 40 -7.72 14.05 -17.49
C LYS A 40 -7.53 14.07 -15.95
N THR A 41 -8.09 13.11 -15.24
CA THR A 41 -8.12 13.08 -13.76
C THR A 41 -7.37 11.91 -13.15
N LEU A 42 -7.29 10.78 -13.85
CA LEU A 42 -6.70 9.54 -13.34
C LEU A 42 -5.31 9.29 -13.92
N SER A 43 -4.52 8.44 -13.26
CA SER A 43 -3.22 8.01 -13.78
C SER A 43 -3.38 7.03 -14.95
N TYR A 44 -2.38 7.00 -15.84
CA TYR A 44 -2.33 6.05 -16.95
C TYR A 44 -2.58 4.59 -16.51
N SER A 45 -2.02 4.18 -15.37
CA SER A 45 -2.18 2.82 -14.85
C SER A 45 -3.61 2.49 -14.42
N VAL A 46 -4.38 3.48 -13.98
CA VAL A 46 -5.80 3.29 -13.62
C VAL A 46 -6.64 3.20 -14.89
N VAL A 47 -6.46 4.13 -15.84
CA VAL A 47 -7.19 4.11 -17.12
C VAL A 47 -6.90 2.84 -17.91
N LYS A 48 -5.63 2.37 -17.90
CA LYS A 48 -5.29 1.07 -18.51
C LYS A 48 -6.07 -0.10 -17.90
N LYS A 49 -6.34 -0.06 -16.60
CA LYS A 49 -7.17 -1.11 -15.94
C LYS A 49 -8.65 -0.97 -16.26
N ILE A 50 -9.17 0.26 -16.43
CA ILE A 50 -10.54 0.48 -16.92
C ILE A 50 -10.66 -0.12 -18.34
N ASN A 51 -9.73 0.22 -19.23
CA ASN A 51 -9.71 -0.33 -20.59
C ASN A 51 -9.62 -1.85 -20.60
N PHE A 52 -8.75 -2.45 -19.76
CA PHE A 52 -8.62 -3.89 -19.62
C PHE A 52 -9.95 -4.53 -19.18
N LEU A 53 -10.59 -3.99 -18.14
CA LEU A 53 -11.85 -4.53 -17.62
C LEU A 53 -13.00 -4.43 -18.65
N LEU A 54 -13.07 -3.32 -19.40
CA LEU A 54 -14.02 -3.18 -20.50
C LEU A 54 -13.72 -4.17 -21.63
N SER A 55 -12.45 -4.39 -21.97
CA SER A 55 -12.05 -5.36 -23.00
C SER A 55 -12.49 -6.78 -22.63
N GLU A 56 -12.26 -7.21 -21.41
CA GLU A 56 -12.68 -8.52 -20.91
C GLU A 56 -14.21 -8.65 -20.92
N LEU A 57 -14.93 -7.61 -20.44
CA LEU A 57 -16.39 -7.59 -20.42
C LEU A 57 -17.00 -7.74 -21.83
N PHE A 58 -16.56 -6.92 -22.78
CA PHE A 58 -17.11 -6.94 -24.13
C PHE A 58 -16.63 -8.17 -24.94
N GLN A 59 -15.46 -8.69 -24.63
CA GLN A 59 -15.01 -9.97 -25.20
C GLN A 59 -15.91 -11.13 -24.73
N TYR A 60 -16.22 -11.15 -23.43
CA TYR A 60 -17.13 -12.16 -22.87
C TYR A 60 -18.55 -12.03 -23.46
N ALA A 61 -19.13 -10.83 -23.47
CA ALA A 61 -20.45 -10.59 -24.06
C ALA A 61 -20.54 -10.99 -25.56
N HIS A 62 -19.46 -10.78 -26.30
CA HIS A 62 -19.39 -11.20 -27.70
C HIS A 62 -19.30 -12.73 -27.83
N SER A 63 -18.55 -13.41 -26.97
CA SER A 63 -18.44 -14.87 -26.99
C SER A 63 -19.74 -15.58 -26.59
N GLU A 64 -20.52 -14.98 -25.66
CA GLU A 64 -21.83 -15.49 -25.26
C GLU A 64 -22.95 -15.15 -26.27
N GLY A 65 -22.67 -14.31 -27.27
CA GLY A 65 -23.67 -13.91 -28.27
C GLY A 65 -24.56 -12.75 -27.85
N ASP A 66 -24.31 -12.13 -26.70
CA ASP A 66 -25.08 -10.97 -26.19
C ASP A 66 -24.93 -9.74 -27.09
N ILE A 67 -23.81 -9.65 -27.83
CA ILE A 67 -23.51 -8.58 -28.78
C ILE A 67 -22.96 -9.16 -30.09
N ALA A 68 -23.45 -8.63 -31.22
CA ALA A 68 -23.00 -9.08 -32.56
C ALA A 68 -21.59 -8.61 -32.90
N LYS A 69 -21.16 -7.46 -32.38
CA LYS A 69 -19.84 -6.86 -32.66
C LYS A 69 -19.23 -6.33 -31.36
N ASN A 70 -17.96 -6.65 -31.15
CA ASN A 70 -17.22 -6.12 -29.99
C ASN A 70 -16.80 -4.66 -30.22
N PRO A 71 -17.35 -3.68 -29.46
CA PRO A 71 -17.04 -2.25 -29.65
C PRO A 71 -15.59 -1.90 -29.29
N MET A 72 -14.90 -2.75 -28.50
CA MET A 72 -13.51 -2.50 -28.11
C MET A 72 -12.51 -2.58 -29.28
N ARG A 73 -12.88 -3.16 -30.43
CA ARG A 73 -11.97 -3.29 -31.59
C ARG A 73 -11.43 -1.94 -32.09
N ASN A 74 -12.23 -0.88 -31.99
CA ASN A 74 -11.89 0.46 -32.46
C ASN A 74 -11.48 1.42 -31.34
N VAL A 75 -11.48 0.99 -30.10
CA VAL A 75 -11.09 1.79 -28.93
C VAL A 75 -9.58 1.81 -28.79
N LYS A 76 -9.01 3.00 -28.62
CA LYS A 76 -7.57 3.20 -28.42
C LYS A 76 -7.29 3.81 -27.05
N MET A 77 -6.23 3.34 -26.43
CA MET A 77 -5.75 3.98 -25.20
C MET A 77 -5.36 5.44 -25.47
N PRO A 78 -5.80 6.39 -24.63
CA PRO A 78 -5.36 7.78 -24.72
C PRO A 78 -3.84 7.90 -24.69
N LYS A 79 -3.28 8.85 -25.44
CA LYS A 79 -1.83 9.12 -25.49
C LYS A 79 -1.32 9.46 -24.10
N LYS A 80 -0.11 8.98 -23.74
CA LYS A 80 0.48 9.23 -22.41
C LYS A 80 0.63 10.71 -22.05
N THR A 81 0.74 11.57 -23.04
CA THR A 81 0.82 13.05 -22.90
C THR A 81 -0.44 13.67 -22.31
N LEU A 82 -1.59 13.01 -22.43
CA LEU A 82 -2.86 13.48 -21.86
C LEU A 82 -3.01 13.23 -20.35
N PHE A 83 -2.13 12.41 -19.79
CA PHE A 83 -2.18 12.09 -18.36
C PHE A 83 -1.33 13.07 -17.56
N LYS A 84 -1.76 13.36 -16.33
CA LYS A 84 -0.91 14.08 -15.37
C LYS A 84 0.44 13.38 -15.24
N GLN A 85 1.52 14.16 -15.24
CA GLN A 85 2.87 13.64 -15.08
C GLN A 85 2.97 12.74 -13.84
N LYS A 86 3.74 11.65 -13.97
CA LYS A 86 4.08 10.79 -12.85
C LYS A 86 4.71 11.63 -11.74
N ARG A 87 4.28 11.41 -10.50
CA ARG A 87 5.01 11.94 -9.34
C ARG A 87 6.45 11.40 -9.38
N THR A 88 7.42 12.27 -9.26
CA THR A 88 8.81 11.89 -9.07
C THR A 88 8.91 11.03 -7.81
N ILE A 89 9.62 9.91 -7.91
CA ILE A 89 9.94 9.11 -6.72
C ILE A 89 11.00 9.91 -5.96
N LEU A 90 10.66 10.30 -4.73
CA LEU A 90 11.59 10.96 -3.84
C LEU A 90 12.29 9.91 -2.98
N VAL A 91 13.60 9.99 -2.93
CA VAL A 91 14.45 9.20 -2.06
C VAL A 91 14.97 10.11 -0.95
N MET A 92 15.10 9.58 0.26
CA MET A 92 15.72 10.32 1.36
C MET A 92 17.22 10.45 1.11
N GLU A 93 17.74 11.65 1.24
CA GLU A 93 19.18 11.94 1.28
C GLU A 93 19.76 11.53 2.64
N ASP A 94 21.08 11.36 2.71
CA ASP A 94 21.75 10.89 3.93
C ASP A 94 21.46 11.78 5.16
N GLU A 95 21.41 13.08 4.97
CA GLU A 95 21.09 14.05 6.02
C GLU A 95 19.66 13.90 6.53
N GLU A 96 18.71 13.58 5.64
CA GLU A 96 17.30 13.33 5.99
C GLU A 96 17.16 12.02 6.77
N VAL A 97 17.92 11.00 6.39
CA VAL A 97 18.00 9.72 7.12
C VAL A 97 18.57 9.94 8.52
N GLN A 98 19.67 10.71 8.66
CA GLN A 98 20.26 11.06 9.95
C GLN A 98 19.27 11.86 10.82
N ALA A 99 18.56 12.81 10.24
CA ALA A 99 17.52 13.54 10.95
C ALA A 99 16.39 12.63 11.46
N LEU A 100 15.93 11.69 10.64
CA LEU A 100 14.96 10.66 11.03
C LEU A 100 15.47 9.83 12.22
N GLU A 101 16.73 9.38 12.17
CA GLU A 101 17.39 8.63 13.24
C GLU A 101 17.49 9.43 14.53
N ALA A 102 17.81 10.73 14.44
CA ALA A 102 17.86 11.63 15.59
C ALA A 102 16.48 11.80 16.25
N ILE A 103 15.44 12.01 15.44
CA ILE A 103 14.05 12.12 15.94
C ILE A 103 13.58 10.82 16.61
N ALA A 104 14.02 9.67 16.12
CA ALA A 104 13.64 8.36 16.70
C ALA A 104 14.20 8.15 18.13
N LYS A 105 15.24 8.90 18.52
CA LYS A 105 15.86 8.85 19.84
C LYS A 105 15.22 9.83 20.84
N LEU A 106 14.37 10.75 20.40
CA LEU A 106 13.78 11.77 21.28
C LEU A 106 12.80 11.15 22.27
N THR A 107 12.92 11.62 23.50
CA THR A 107 12.04 11.23 24.62
C THR A 107 11.39 12.44 25.28
N HIS A 108 10.28 12.19 25.94
CA HIS A 108 9.70 13.14 26.89
C HIS A 108 10.55 13.24 28.18
N ARG A 109 10.28 14.20 29.06
CA ARG A 109 10.98 14.36 30.35
C ARG A 109 10.92 13.10 31.24
N ASN A 110 9.89 12.30 31.11
CA ASN A 110 9.71 11.05 31.85
C ASN A 110 10.39 9.83 31.16
N GLY A 111 11.24 10.02 30.16
CA GLY A 111 11.95 8.98 29.44
C GLY A 111 11.13 8.20 28.42
N THR A 112 9.81 8.47 28.29
CA THR A 112 9.01 7.79 27.25
C THR A 112 9.33 8.34 25.85
N PRO A 113 9.33 7.49 24.80
CA PRO A 113 9.67 7.95 23.45
C PRO A 113 8.66 8.98 22.95
N LEU A 114 9.15 10.06 22.32
CA LEU A 114 8.31 11.08 21.70
C LEU A 114 7.45 10.47 20.57
N PHE A 115 8.02 9.53 19.84
CA PHE A 115 7.35 8.78 18.75
C PHE A 115 7.59 7.28 18.92
N MET A 116 6.65 6.56 19.50
CA MET A 116 6.74 5.13 19.79
C MET A 116 7.21 4.29 18.60
N HIS A 117 6.83 4.65 17.37
CA HIS A 117 7.11 3.86 16.17
C HIS A 117 8.16 4.50 15.23
N ALA A 118 8.88 5.54 15.66
CA ALA A 118 9.90 6.15 14.80
C ALA A 118 11.03 5.17 14.46
N ASN A 119 11.42 4.30 15.41
CA ASN A 119 12.40 3.24 15.16
C ASN A 119 11.94 2.22 14.10
N ALA A 120 10.62 2.00 13.94
CA ALA A 120 10.10 1.17 12.86
C ALA A 120 10.29 1.84 11.48
N LEU A 121 10.23 3.17 11.40
CA LEU A 121 10.54 3.92 10.18
C LEU A 121 12.03 3.87 9.84
N VAL A 122 12.91 4.03 10.85
CA VAL A 122 14.36 3.85 10.70
C VAL A 122 14.66 2.45 10.16
N PHE A 123 14.05 1.42 10.73
CA PHE A 123 14.22 0.06 10.26
C PHE A 123 13.78 -0.11 8.79
N LEU A 124 12.65 0.49 8.38
CA LEU A 124 12.19 0.45 6.99
C LEU A 124 13.20 1.10 6.03
N VAL A 125 13.75 2.25 6.39
CA VAL A 125 14.74 2.96 5.56
C VAL A 125 16.00 2.11 5.36
N HIS A 126 16.49 1.47 6.43
CA HIS A 126 17.72 0.67 6.36
C HIS A 126 17.56 -0.73 5.77
N THR A 127 16.35 -1.22 5.59
CA THR A 127 16.10 -2.59 5.08
C THR A 127 15.39 -2.63 3.74
N GLY A 128 14.73 -1.55 3.34
CA GLY A 128 13.90 -1.52 2.14
C GLY A 128 12.69 -2.48 2.20
N LEU A 129 12.28 -2.94 3.38
CA LEU A 129 11.09 -3.74 3.52
C LEU A 129 9.85 -2.94 3.11
N ARG A 130 8.90 -3.62 2.49
CA ARG A 130 7.59 -3.00 2.25
C ARG A 130 6.84 -2.83 3.57
N CYS A 131 6.03 -1.78 3.67
CA CYS A 131 5.24 -1.52 4.88
C CYS A 131 4.43 -2.74 5.34
N GLY A 132 3.78 -3.45 4.41
CA GLY A 132 3.01 -4.65 4.74
C GLY A 132 3.87 -5.86 5.18
N GLU A 133 5.12 -5.94 4.76
CA GLU A 133 6.09 -6.95 5.22
C GLU A 133 6.46 -6.67 6.68
N LEU A 134 6.81 -5.42 7.01
CA LEU A 134 7.07 -5.03 8.40
C LEU A 134 5.85 -5.26 9.31
N GLN A 135 4.65 -4.95 8.86
CA GLN A 135 3.41 -5.17 9.64
C GLN A 135 3.11 -6.67 9.91
N ALA A 136 3.63 -7.56 9.08
CA ALA A 136 3.47 -9.01 9.24
C ALA A 136 4.68 -9.66 9.94
N LEU A 137 5.75 -8.91 10.17
CA LEU A 137 7.00 -9.40 10.72
C LEU A 137 6.83 -9.76 12.20
N LYS A 138 7.33 -10.93 12.58
CA LYS A 138 7.40 -11.40 13.96
C LYS A 138 8.82 -11.24 14.52
N TRP A 139 8.94 -11.15 15.83
CA TRP A 139 10.24 -11.17 16.49
C TRP A 139 11.01 -12.48 16.23
N SER A 140 10.31 -13.60 16.04
CA SER A 140 10.90 -14.89 15.66
C SER A 140 11.45 -14.94 14.24
N ASP A 141 11.10 -13.98 13.36
CA ASP A 141 11.62 -13.89 12.00
C ASP A 141 12.98 -13.15 11.96
N ILE A 142 13.48 -12.65 13.12
CA ILE A 142 14.71 -11.86 13.24
C ILE A 142 15.79 -12.69 13.93
N ASP A 143 16.91 -12.86 13.23
CA ASP A 143 18.16 -13.42 13.79
C ASP A 143 19.11 -12.29 14.14
N PHE A 144 19.18 -11.95 15.42
CA PHE A 144 20.08 -10.90 15.92
C PHE A 144 21.54 -11.32 15.96
N ALA A 145 21.85 -12.63 16.01
CA ALA A 145 23.21 -13.14 16.01
C ALA A 145 23.83 -13.03 14.60
N ASN A 146 23.11 -13.48 13.60
CA ASN A 146 23.52 -13.42 12.21
C ASN A 146 23.12 -12.10 11.52
N LYS A 147 22.47 -11.16 12.23
CA LYS A 147 21.97 -9.88 11.73
C LYS A 147 21.17 -10.05 10.44
N THR A 148 20.17 -10.90 10.46
CA THR A 148 19.31 -11.15 9.31
C THR A 148 17.83 -11.13 9.70
N VAL A 149 16.96 -10.88 8.71
CA VAL A 149 15.51 -11.00 8.85
C VAL A 149 14.92 -11.83 7.72
N THR A 150 14.08 -12.80 8.06
CA THR A 150 13.35 -13.62 7.10
C THR A 150 12.03 -12.95 6.75
N VAL A 151 11.87 -12.55 5.48
CA VAL A 151 10.64 -11.95 4.96
C VAL A 151 9.88 -13.02 4.19
N SER A 152 8.77 -13.50 4.74
CA SER A 152 7.93 -14.55 4.13
C SER A 152 6.44 -14.21 4.12
N LYS A 153 6.05 -13.11 4.74
CA LYS A 153 4.65 -12.73 4.96
C LYS A 153 4.42 -11.26 4.63
N ASN A 154 3.18 -10.94 4.30
CA ASN A 154 2.74 -9.57 4.06
C ASN A 154 1.35 -9.36 4.63
N LEU A 155 1.13 -8.26 5.30
CA LEU A 155 -0.18 -7.83 5.75
C LEU A 155 -0.92 -7.10 4.64
N SER A 156 -2.12 -7.55 4.35
CA SER A 156 -3.00 -6.94 3.35
C SER A 156 -4.36 -6.62 3.96
N MET A 157 -4.94 -5.50 3.56
CA MET A 157 -6.32 -5.14 3.91
C MET A 157 -7.27 -5.78 2.90
N ILE A 158 -8.16 -6.65 3.37
CA ILE A 158 -9.15 -7.36 2.56
C ILE A 158 -10.53 -6.78 2.84
N VAL A 159 -11.35 -6.64 1.80
CA VAL A 159 -12.75 -6.26 1.94
C VAL A 159 -13.48 -7.36 2.72
N ASN A 160 -14.21 -6.96 3.75
CA ASN A 160 -15.10 -7.83 4.53
C ASN A 160 -16.48 -7.84 3.86
N ARG A 161 -16.73 -8.82 3.00
CA ARG A 161 -17.99 -8.92 2.24
C ARG A 161 -19.17 -9.35 3.13
N ASP A 162 -18.88 -10.20 4.11
CA ASP A 162 -19.88 -10.76 5.04
C ASP A 162 -20.06 -9.88 6.28
N ARG A 163 -19.71 -8.59 6.19
CA ARG A 163 -19.79 -7.67 7.33
C ARG A 163 -21.22 -7.43 7.79
N LYS A 164 -21.43 -7.55 9.08
CA LYS A 164 -22.66 -7.10 9.75
C LYS A 164 -22.61 -5.58 9.98
N PRO A 165 -23.75 -4.91 10.18
CA PRO A 165 -23.79 -3.51 10.59
C PRO A 165 -22.86 -3.26 11.77
N GLY A 166 -22.10 -2.15 11.74
CA GLY A 166 -21.10 -1.80 12.76
C GLY A 166 -19.72 -2.46 12.60
N GLN A 167 -19.55 -3.47 11.77
CA GLN A 167 -18.26 -4.08 11.51
C GLN A 167 -17.44 -3.27 10.48
N LYS A 168 -16.10 -3.39 10.55
CA LYS A 168 -15.19 -2.72 9.62
C LYS A 168 -15.36 -3.23 8.19
N HIS A 169 -15.33 -2.32 7.23
CA HIS A 169 -15.39 -2.65 5.80
C HIS A 169 -14.17 -3.46 5.32
N ARG A 170 -13.02 -3.32 5.98
CA ARG A 170 -11.78 -4.03 5.65
C ARG A 170 -11.16 -4.63 6.89
N ASN A 171 -10.69 -5.87 6.76
CA ASN A 171 -9.95 -6.60 7.79
C ASN A 171 -8.48 -6.76 7.39
N ALA A 172 -7.60 -6.66 8.36
CA ALA A 172 -6.18 -7.01 8.18
C ALA A 172 -6.05 -8.54 8.09
N LYS A 173 -5.36 -9.02 7.05
CA LYS A 173 -5.02 -10.44 6.90
C LYS A 173 -3.55 -10.59 6.55
N ILE A 174 -2.84 -11.36 7.34
CA ILE A 174 -1.47 -11.77 7.04
C ILE A 174 -1.54 -12.94 6.04
N LYS A 175 -0.80 -12.83 4.95
CA LYS A 175 -0.68 -13.85 3.90
C LYS A 175 0.79 -14.14 3.66
N GLY A 176 1.11 -15.36 3.27
CA GLY A 176 2.40 -15.70 2.69
C GLY A 176 2.66 -14.90 1.40
N THR A 177 3.90 -14.80 1.01
CA THR A 177 4.28 -14.17 -0.25
C THR A 177 3.74 -14.97 -1.43
N LYS A 178 3.30 -14.26 -2.49
CA LYS A 178 2.68 -14.90 -3.67
C LYS A 178 3.67 -15.64 -4.57
N THR A 179 4.95 -15.36 -4.44
CA THR A 179 6.02 -15.87 -5.29
C THR A 179 7.20 -16.34 -4.45
N ALA A 180 7.99 -17.27 -4.95
CA ALA A 180 9.23 -17.72 -4.30
C ALA A 180 10.20 -16.54 -4.03
N SER A 181 10.29 -15.59 -4.94
CA SER A 181 11.09 -14.37 -4.79
C SER A 181 10.60 -13.41 -3.68
N GLY A 182 9.37 -13.62 -3.21
CA GLY A 182 8.85 -12.86 -2.06
C GLY A 182 9.35 -13.41 -0.73
N ASN A 183 9.83 -14.66 -0.68
CA ASN A 183 10.46 -15.26 0.49
C ASN A 183 11.97 -15.03 0.38
N ARG A 184 12.51 -14.16 1.24
CA ARG A 184 13.89 -13.75 1.17
C ARG A 184 14.49 -13.47 2.53
N LEU A 185 15.78 -13.66 2.63
CA LEU A 185 16.61 -13.21 3.75
C LEU A 185 17.15 -11.81 3.44
N VAL A 186 17.00 -10.88 4.38
CA VAL A 186 17.51 -9.51 4.26
C VAL A 186 18.57 -9.30 5.33
N PRO A 187 19.81 -8.92 4.96
CA PRO A 187 20.84 -8.57 5.94
C PRO A 187 20.49 -7.27 6.66
N LEU A 188 20.84 -7.20 7.94
CA LEU A 188 20.61 -6.03 8.79
C LEU A 188 21.95 -5.32 9.06
N ASN A 189 22.01 -4.04 8.75
CA ASN A 189 23.12 -3.20 9.21
C ASN A 189 22.95 -2.84 10.70
N GLU A 190 23.98 -2.28 11.31
CA GLU A 190 23.96 -1.92 12.75
C GLU A 190 22.80 -0.97 13.11
N LYS A 191 22.46 -0.05 12.23
CA LYS A 191 21.37 0.92 12.45
C LYS A 191 20.00 0.23 12.47
N ALA A 192 19.78 -0.75 11.58
CA ALA A 192 18.56 -1.57 11.58
C ALA A 192 18.46 -2.43 12.84
N VAL A 193 19.55 -3.07 13.26
CA VAL A 193 19.61 -3.85 14.50
C VAL A 193 19.31 -2.97 15.72
N HIS A 194 19.97 -1.80 15.79
CA HIS A 194 19.74 -0.84 16.87
C HIS A 194 18.29 -0.36 16.92
N ALA A 195 17.68 -0.06 15.77
CA ALA A 195 16.27 0.35 15.69
C ALA A 195 15.32 -0.74 16.22
N LEU A 196 15.56 -2.02 15.89
CA LEU A 196 14.77 -3.13 16.41
C LEU A 196 14.93 -3.30 17.94
N ARG A 197 16.17 -3.24 18.45
CA ARG A 197 16.43 -3.32 19.90
C ARG A 197 15.78 -2.18 20.65
N SER A 198 15.88 -0.95 20.11
CA SER A 198 15.19 0.22 20.70
C SER A 198 13.67 0.02 20.73
N LEU A 199 13.08 -0.54 19.66
CA LEU A 199 11.65 -0.84 19.62
C LEU A 199 11.26 -1.90 20.67
N GLN A 200 12.06 -2.96 20.85
CA GLN A 200 11.85 -3.94 21.93
C GLN A 200 11.88 -3.29 23.32
N GLN A 201 12.86 -2.42 23.55
CA GLN A 201 13.00 -1.72 24.83
C GLN A 201 11.78 -0.81 25.09
N ILE A 202 11.34 -0.07 24.09
CA ILE A 202 10.13 0.76 24.16
C ILE A 202 8.90 -0.09 24.52
N TYR A 203 8.73 -1.25 23.89
CA TYR A 203 7.59 -2.13 24.17
C TYR A 203 7.66 -2.71 25.59
N ARG A 204 8.84 -3.11 26.06
CA ARG A 204 9.02 -3.54 27.45
C ARG A 204 8.65 -2.44 28.43
N MET A 205 9.13 -1.22 28.22
CA MET A 205 8.84 -0.07 29.08
C MET A 205 7.34 0.28 29.12
N LEU A 206 6.64 0.12 27.98
CA LEU A 206 5.21 0.41 27.86
C LEU A 206 4.31 -0.79 28.22
N GLY A 207 4.88 -1.93 28.61
CA GLY A 207 4.13 -3.15 28.94
C GLY A 207 3.44 -3.81 27.73
N VAL A 208 3.88 -3.49 26.49
CA VAL A 208 3.32 -4.06 25.27
C VAL A 208 3.92 -5.43 25.00
N ARG A 209 3.08 -6.47 24.98
CA ARG A 209 3.48 -7.85 24.64
C ARG A 209 2.79 -8.28 23.36
N ASN A 210 3.56 -8.67 22.35
CA ASN A 210 3.05 -9.20 21.08
C ASN A 210 4.16 -9.92 20.33
N ASP A 211 3.80 -10.91 19.49
CA ASP A 211 4.73 -11.60 18.59
C ASP A 211 5.16 -10.71 17.43
N LEU A 212 4.31 -9.77 16.99
CA LEU A 212 4.60 -8.90 15.87
C LEU A 212 5.55 -7.77 16.28
N VAL A 213 6.46 -7.42 15.36
CA VAL A 213 7.42 -6.33 15.52
C VAL A 213 6.74 -4.97 15.53
N LEU A 214 5.64 -4.80 14.79
CA LEU A 214 4.96 -3.51 14.68
C LEU A 214 3.52 -3.59 15.17
N VAL A 215 3.28 -3.07 16.37
CA VAL A 215 1.95 -3.01 17.01
C VAL A 215 1.69 -1.66 17.67
N SER A 216 0.43 -1.33 17.85
CA SER A 216 0.00 -0.17 18.62
C SER A 216 0.28 -0.36 20.12
N ARG A 217 0.15 0.72 20.90
CA ARG A 217 0.27 0.67 22.37
C ARG A 217 -0.66 -0.39 23.01
N ASN A 218 -1.79 -0.69 22.39
CA ASN A 218 -2.75 -1.69 22.87
C ASN A 218 -2.53 -3.07 22.21
N GLY A 219 -1.35 -3.35 21.68
CA GLY A 219 -1.02 -4.63 21.05
C GLY A 219 -1.74 -4.94 19.73
N LYS A 220 -2.48 -3.99 19.14
CA LYS A 220 -3.19 -4.20 17.88
C LYS A 220 -2.29 -3.87 16.69
N VAL A 221 -2.48 -4.58 15.59
CA VAL A 221 -1.80 -4.30 14.32
C VAL A 221 -2.00 -2.85 13.88
N LEU A 222 -0.92 -2.15 13.53
CA LEU A 222 -1.01 -0.82 12.95
C LEU A 222 -1.46 -0.89 11.49
N SER A 223 -2.39 -0.01 11.11
CA SER A 223 -2.74 0.20 9.71
C SER A 223 -1.71 1.08 9.00
N ASN A 224 -1.66 0.98 7.65
CA ASN A 224 -0.81 1.87 6.85
C ASN A 224 -1.10 3.35 7.13
N ALA A 225 -2.37 3.72 7.34
CA ALA A 225 -2.76 5.09 7.65
C ALA A 225 -2.19 5.57 9.00
N GLN A 226 -2.12 4.70 10.00
CA GLN A 226 -1.50 5.03 11.29
C GLN A 226 0.01 5.21 11.15
N LEU A 227 0.70 4.29 10.46
CA LEU A 227 2.14 4.41 10.24
C LEU A 227 2.48 5.64 9.38
N ARG A 228 1.64 5.96 8.38
CA ARG A 228 1.77 7.18 7.60
C ARG A 228 1.68 8.44 8.47
N ARG A 229 0.72 8.52 9.40
CA ARG A 229 0.63 9.65 10.35
C ARG A 229 1.86 9.75 11.25
N VAL A 230 2.48 8.62 11.62
CA VAL A 230 3.76 8.66 12.36
C VAL A 230 4.84 9.26 11.48
N LEU A 231 4.98 8.81 10.23
CA LEU A 231 5.95 9.36 9.27
C LEU A 231 5.74 10.86 9.10
N ASP A 232 4.52 11.31 8.80
CA ASP A 232 4.20 12.74 8.57
C ASP A 232 4.55 13.62 9.80
N ARG A 233 4.36 13.09 11.02
CA ARG A 233 4.74 13.80 12.26
C ARG A 233 6.25 13.82 12.48
N VAL A 234 6.92 12.73 12.19
CA VAL A 234 8.39 12.62 12.31
C VAL A 234 9.08 13.54 11.31
N LEU A 235 8.63 13.54 10.05
CA LEU A 235 9.15 14.42 9.00
C LEU A 235 8.98 15.92 9.37
N ARG A 236 7.80 16.30 9.85
CA ARG A 236 7.56 17.68 10.33
C ARG A 236 8.48 18.04 11.49
N LYS A 237 8.71 17.14 12.44
CA LYS A 237 9.63 17.37 13.55
C LYS A 237 11.08 17.48 13.12
N ALA A 238 11.45 16.79 12.03
CA ALA A 238 12.76 16.85 11.40
C ALA A 238 12.92 18.04 10.43
N ASN A 239 11.90 18.90 10.27
CA ASN A 239 11.85 19.98 9.28
C ASN A 239 12.08 19.51 7.83
N ILE A 240 11.60 18.30 7.51
CA ILE A 240 11.66 17.72 6.17
C ILE A 240 10.32 17.92 5.49
N ASP A 241 10.28 18.80 4.47
CA ASP A 241 9.05 19.14 3.71
C ASP A 241 8.93 18.34 2.40
N LYS A 242 9.52 17.15 2.32
CA LYS A 242 9.38 16.26 1.17
C LYS A 242 8.26 15.24 1.41
N PRO A 243 7.34 15.00 0.46
CA PRO A 243 6.23 14.06 0.62
C PRO A 243 6.68 12.62 0.39
N PHE A 244 7.47 12.07 1.30
CA PHE A 244 7.86 10.65 1.25
C PHE A 244 6.67 9.71 1.42
N THR A 245 6.74 8.53 0.83
CA THR A 245 5.72 7.47 0.93
C THR A 245 6.33 6.19 1.51
N LEU A 246 5.50 5.48 2.30
CA LEU A 246 5.84 4.16 2.84
C LEU A 246 5.61 3.05 1.82
#